data_a3950f1b07cc2438d38e1687381e610f
#
_entry.id   a3950f1b07cc2438d38e1687381e610f
#
_cell.length_a   1.000
_cell.length_b   1.000
_cell.length_c   1.000
_cell.angle_alpha   90.00
_cell.angle_beta   90.00
_cell.angle_gamma   90.00
#
_symmetry.space_group_name_H-M   'P 1'
#
loop_
_entity.id
_entity.type
_entity.pdbx_description
1 polymer ?
#
loop_
_entity_poly.entity_id
_entity_poly.type
_entity_poly.pdbx_seq_one_letter_code
_entity_poly.pdbx_strand_id
1 'polypeptide(L)'
;MTDSMNSTDARENLADVLNRVAYAKDRVRITRRGKEVAAVVSIEDLELIERLEDEIDIREAEKALREAKKKGTIPLQKIRKEFGL
;
A
#
# COMPACT_ATOMS: atom_id res chain seq x y z
N MET A 1 3.59 16.02 7.88
CA MET A 1 2.22 16.49 8.15
C MET A 1 1.27 15.91 7.12
N THR A 2 0.04 15.62 7.49
CA THR A 2 -0.96 15.08 6.56
C THR A 2 -2.00 16.16 6.28
N ASP A 3 -2.17 16.46 5.01
CA ASP A 3 -3.13 17.45 4.53
C ASP A 3 -4.23 16.76 3.72
N SER A 4 -5.36 17.44 3.57
CA SER A 4 -6.48 16.93 2.79
C SER A 4 -6.92 18.01 1.80
N MET A 5 -7.17 17.60 0.56
CA MET A 5 -7.70 18.51 -0.46
C MET A 5 -8.58 17.73 -1.44
N ASN A 6 -9.51 18.43 -2.08
CA ASN A 6 -10.34 17.76 -3.07
C ASN A 6 -9.57 17.53 -4.37
N SER A 7 -10.08 16.65 -5.22
CA SER A 7 -9.42 16.25 -6.46
C SER A 7 -9.23 17.42 -7.45
N THR A 8 -10.14 18.37 -7.47
CA THR A 8 -10.03 19.55 -8.33
C THR A 8 -8.88 20.45 -7.89
N ASP A 9 -8.80 20.75 -6.60
CA ASP A 9 -7.71 21.55 -6.03
C ASP A 9 -6.36 20.85 -6.20
N ALA A 10 -6.30 19.55 -5.98
CA ALA A 10 -5.09 18.78 -6.18
C ALA A 10 -4.60 18.87 -7.64
N ARG A 11 -5.51 18.76 -8.60
CA ARG A 11 -5.19 18.87 -10.01
C ARG A 11 -4.67 20.27 -10.36
N GLU A 12 -5.33 21.31 -9.87
CA GLU A 12 -4.96 22.70 -10.15
C GLU A 12 -3.63 23.09 -9.52
N ASN A 13 -3.27 22.47 -8.41
CA ASN A 13 -2.06 22.77 -7.66
C ASN A 13 -1.08 21.59 -7.63
N LEU A 14 -1.09 20.75 -8.66
CA LEU A 14 -0.33 19.50 -8.67
C LEU A 14 1.18 19.73 -8.46
N ALA A 15 1.75 20.74 -9.08
CA ALA A 15 3.19 21.04 -8.92
C ALA A 15 3.53 21.36 -7.45
N ASP A 16 2.69 22.13 -6.77
CA ASP A 16 2.87 22.45 -5.37
C ASP A 16 2.71 21.19 -4.49
N VAL A 17 1.70 20.38 -4.78
CA VAL A 17 1.48 19.12 -4.07
C VAL A 17 2.70 18.21 -4.21
N LEU A 18 3.23 18.04 -5.42
CA LEU A 18 4.41 17.22 -5.65
C LEU A 18 5.64 17.73 -4.91
N ASN A 19 5.84 19.06 -4.88
CA ASN A 19 6.94 19.65 -4.14
C ASN A 19 6.83 19.41 -2.63
N ARG A 20 5.64 19.60 -2.07
CA ARG A 20 5.39 19.35 -0.64
C ARG A 20 5.60 17.88 -0.28
N VAL A 21 5.15 16.99 -1.09
CA VAL A 21 5.29 15.55 -0.86
C VAL A 21 6.75 15.10 -1.04
N ALA A 22 7.40 15.52 -2.12
CA ALA A 22 8.77 15.09 -2.42
C ALA A 22 9.82 15.67 -1.46
N TYR A 23 9.71 16.95 -1.13
CA TYR A 23 10.75 17.66 -0.37
C TYR A 23 10.40 17.84 1.10
N ALA A 24 9.17 18.19 1.42
CA ALA A 24 8.73 18.37 2.79
C ALA A 24 8.22 17.09 3.44
N LYS A 25 8.10 15.99 2.68
CA LYS A 25 7.58 14.71 3.16
C LYS A 25 6.15 14.79 3.68
N ASP A 26 5.39 15.75 3.20
CA ASP A 26 3.97 15.84 3.49
C ASP A 26 3.23 14.68 2.83
N ARG A 27 2.11 14.31 3.42
CA ARG A 27 1.18 13.35 2.83
C ARG A 27 -0.11 14.11 2.51
N VAL A 28 -0.62 13.96 1.30
CA VAL A 28 -1.81 14.69 0.86
C VAL A 28 -2.91 13.69 0.56
N ARG A 29 -4.00 13.76 1.32
CA ARG A 29 -5.18 12.94 1.06
C ARG A 29 -6.04 13.64 0.03
N ILE A 30 -6.48 12.89 -0.95
CA ILE A 30 -7.34 13.41 -2.02
C ILE A 30 -8.76 12.97 -1.74
N THR A 31 -9.66 13.95 -1.65
CA THR A 31 -11.08 13.68 -1.45
C THR A 31 -11.85 13.91 -2.74
N ARG A 32 -12.92 13.20 -2.87
CA ARG A 32 -13.87 13.34 -3.98
C ARG A 32 -15.28 13.18 -3.44
N ARG A 33 -16.10 14.22 -3.61
CA ARG A 33 -17.46 14.27 -3.06
C ARG A 33 -17.48 14.01 -1.56
N GLY A 34 -16.53 14.60 -0.83
CA GLY A 34 -16.42 14.45 0.61
C GLY A 34 -15.85 13.13 1.10
N LYS A 35 -15.44 12.23 0.19
CA LYS A 35 -14.83 10.95 0.55
C LYS A 35 -13.37 10.91 0.19
N GLU A 36 -12.54 10.35 1.07
CA GLU A 36 -11.12 10.12 0.79
C GLU A 36 -10.99 8.95 -0.19
N VAL A 37 -10.44 9.22 -1.38
CA VAL A 37 -10.34 8.21 -2.45
C VAL A 37 -8.92 7.83 -2.79
N ALA A 38 -7.94 8.67 -2.46
CA ALA A 38 -6.54 8.44 -2.78
C ALA A 38 -5.65 9.28 -1.89
N ALA A 39 -4.35 9.07 -2.01
CA ALA A 39 -3.37 9.91 -1.33
C ALA A 39 -2.13 10.07 -2.21
N VAL A 40 -1.46 11.21 -2.08
CA VAL A 40 -0.15 11.45 -2.69
C VAL A 40 0.89 11.34 -1.57
N VAL A 41 1.84 10.44 -1.74
CA VAL A 41 2.90 10.18 -0.77
C VAL A 41 4.25 10.17 -1.45
N SER A 42 5.33 10.35 -0.69
CA SER A 42 6.67 10.28 -1.25
C SER A 42 6.99 8.87 -1.74
N ILE A 43 7.98 8.78 -2.63
CA ILE A 43 8.45 7.46 -3.10
C ILE A 43 8.98 6.62 -1.93
N GLU A 44 9.64 7.25 -0.96
CA GLU A 44 10.12 6.56 0.23
C GLU A 44 8.99 5.94 1.04
N ASP A 45 7.87 6.65 1.18
CA ASP A 45 6.68 6.13 1.86
C ASP A 45 6.08 4.96 1.09
N LEU A 46 5.98 5.07 -0.24
CA LEU A 46 5.47 3.98 -1.07
C LEU A 46 6.35 2.73 -0.97
N GLU A 47 7.66 2.90 -1.05
CA GLU A 47 8.61 1.79 -0.90
C GLU A 47 8.49 1.12 0.47
N LEU A 48 8.26 1.90 1.52
CA LEU A 48 8.03 1.36 2.85
C LEU A 48 6.76 0.51 2.91
N ILE A 49 5.67 1.01 2.32
CA ILE A 49 4.41 0.27 2.24
C ILE A 49 4.60 -1.05 1.49
N GLU A 50 5.29 -1.01 0.35
CA GLU A 50 5.56 -2.21 -0.45
C GLU A 50 6.39 -3.25 0.34
N ARG A 51 7.39 -2.81 1.10
CA ARG A 51 8.18 -3.71 1.95
C ARG A 51 7.35 -4.34 3.05
N LEU A 52 6.48 -3.56 3.68
CA LEU A 52 5.59 -4.07 4.72
C LEU A 52 4.60 -5.10 4.16
N GLU A 53 4.09 -4.86 2.97
CA GLU A 53 3.22 -5.81 2.28
C GLU A 53 3.96 -7.12 1.98
N ASP A 54 5.18 -7.04 1.49
CA ASP A 54 6.02 -8.21 1.21
C ASP A 54 6.31 -9.02 2.49
N GLU A 55 6.60 -8.36 3.60
CA GLU A 55 6.82 -9.02 4.88
C GLU A 55 5.57 -9.73 5.39
N ILE A 56 4.42 -9.12 5.25
CA ILE A 56 3.14 -9.74 5.63
C ILE A 56 2.88 -10.98 4.78
N ASP A 57 3.09 -10.90 3.48
CA ASP A 57 2.90 -12.01 2.56
C ASP A 57 3.83 -13.18 2.90
N ILE A 58 5.09 -12.92 3.23
CA ILE A 58 6.06 -13.95 3.63
C ILE A 58 5.61 -14.63 4.92
N ARG A 59 5.18 -13.88 5.92
CA ARG A 59 4.69 -14.43 7.20
C ARG A 59 3.47 -15.30 7.02
N GLU A 60 2.53 -14.87 6.18
CA GLU A 60 1.33 -15.64 5.86
C GLU A 60 1.68 -16.94 5.14
N ALA A 61 2.62 -16.90 4.20
CA ALA A 61 3.10 -18.08 3.51
C ALA A 61 3.77 -19.08 4.48
N GLU A 62 4.61 -18.60 5.39
CA GLU A 62 5.25 -19.43 6.41
C GLU A 62 4.22 -20.09 7.33
N LYS A 63 3.21 -19.34 7.73
CA LYS A 63 2.12 -19.85 8.57
C LYS A 63 1.35 -20.94 7.84
N ALA A 64 1.01 -20.73 6.57
CA ALA A 64 0.31 -21.70 5.75
C ALA A 64 1.12 -22.99 5.60
N LEU A 65 2.43 -22.90 5.40
CA LEU A 65 3.31 -24.06 5.31
C LEU A 65 3.39 -24.84 6.63
N ARG A 66 3.43 -24.16 7.76
CA ARG A 66 3.42 -24.80 9.08
C ARG A 66 2.10 -25.54 9.35
N GLU A 67 0.99 -24.92 8.99
CA GLU A 67 -0.32 -25.56 9.10
C GLU A 67 -0.45 -26.78 8.18
N ALA A 68 0.11 -26.70 6.99
CA ALA A 68 0.16 -27.82 6.04
C ALA A 68 0.91 -29.02 6.62
N LYS A 69 2.03 -28.78 7.31
CA LYS A 69 2.80 -29.85 7.97
C LYS A 69 2.02 -30.52 9.09
N LYS A 70 1.18 -29.79 9.81
CA LYS A 70 0.35 -30.32 10.89
C LYS A 70 -0.84 -31.12 10.40
N LYS A 71 -1.45 -30.70 9.29
CA LYS A 71 -2.73 -31.25 8.78
C LYS A 71 -2.55 -32.19 7.59
N GLY A 72 -1.34 -32.39 7.11
CA GLY A 72 -1.06 -33.10 5.87
C GLY A 72 -0.73 -32.15 4.73
N THR A 73 -0.70 -32.63 3.49
CA THR A 73 -0.27 -31.84 2.35
C THR A 73 -1.36 -30.89 1.85
N ILE A 74 -1.01 -29.60 1.74
CA ILE A 74 -1.75 -28.64 0.92
C ILE A 74 -1.08 -28.63 -0.46
N PRO A 75 -1.82 -28.79 -1.57
CA PRO A 75 -1.23 -28.71 -2.89
C PRO A 75 -0.53 -27.39 -3.13
N LEU A 76 0.68 -27.43 -3.70
CA LEU A 76 1.48 -26.25 -3.99
C LEU A 76 0.71 -25.24 -4.85
N GLN A 77 -0.11 -25.74 -5.78
CA GLN A 77 -0.96 -24.93 -6.65
C GLN A 77 -1.96 -24.09 -5.87
N LYS A 78 -2.50 -24.60 -4.78
CA LYS A 78 -3.42 -23.87 -3.92
C LYS A 78 -2.71 -22.73 -3.20
N ILE A 79 -1.50 -22.98 -2.71
CA ILE A 79 -0.67 -21.96 -2.07
C ILE A 79 -0.32 -20.85 -3.06
N ARG A 80 0.09 -21.20 -4.27
CA ARG A 80 0.39 -20.23 -5.33
C ARG A 80 -0.81 -19.36 -5.67
N LYS A 81 -1.98 -19.96 -5.75
CA LYS A 81 -3.21 -19.25 -6.08
C LYS A 81 -3.60 -18.26 -4.98
N GLU A 82 -3.45 -18.64 -3.71
CA GLU A 82 -3.78 -17.80 -2.57
C GLU A 82 -2.84 -16.61 -2.43
N PHE A 83 -1.55 -16.80 -2.72
CA PHE A 83 -0.53 -15.77 -2.53
C PHE A 83 -0.08 -15.10 -3.82
N GLY A 84 -0.68 -15.44 -4.97
CA GLY A 84 -0.35 -14.83 -6.25
C GLY A 84 1.05 -15.18 -6.78
N LEU A 85 1.57 -16.32 -6.38
CA LEU A 85 2.89 -16.80 -6.80
C LEU A 85 2.84 -17.58 -8.11
#